data_10d3b88eb563806b2fba1a01bc26ab74
#
_entry.id   10d3b88eb563806b2fba1a01bc26ab74
#
_cell.length_a   1.000
_cell.length_b   1.000
_cell.length_c   1.000
_cell.angle_alpha   90.00
_cell.angle_beta   90.00
_cell.angle_gamma   90.00
#
_symmetry.space_group_name_H-M   'P 1'
#
loop_
_entity.id
_entity.type
_entity.pdbx_description
1 polymer ?
#
loop_
_entity_poly.entity_id
_entity_poly.type
_entity_poly.pdbx_seq_one_letter_code
_entity_poly.pdbx_strand_id
1 'polypeptide(L)'
;MKKYLSIALAALVLTACCKQKQEIKTQNNMNQELTLTQEWDKVFLQSDKVDHKKVTFKNRFGIMLAADMYTPVNAEGKMAAIAVSGPFGAVKEQSSGLYAQTLAERGFITIAFDPSYTGESGGEPRYVSSPDINTEDFSAAVDFLSLQENVDADRIGILGVCGWGGIALNAAALDPRIKATVATTMYDMSRVMQNGYHDDGNSKEARDAMRKAMAEQRLIDCRNGSYERAGGVVEDPTDAPWFVQQYHAYYKTPRGYHKRSLNSNEGWNKTSALPWLNAGFLKFTNEIDNAVLILHGEKAHSRYFGITAYENMTGEKVNLQGQDANLQPLNEPLAEPFIVTRGNKQLYIIPNATHCDIYDGGEGNYIPFDYLENFYKDNLK
;
A
#
# COMPACT_ATOMS: atom_id res chain seq x y z
N MET A 1 26.66 34.50 -58.96
CA MET A 1 27.03 33.09 -58.86
C MET A 1 27.54 32.66 -57.45
N LYS A 2 27.22 33.35 -56.36
CA LYS A 2 27.65 33.00 -54.98
C LYS A 2 26.54 32.56 -54.00
N LYS A 3 25.30 32.44 -54.47
CA LYS A 3 24.14 32.10 -53.63
C LYS A 3 23.66 30.64 -53.77
N TYR A 4 24.17 29.87 -54.67
CA TYR A 4 23.75 28.48 -54.91
C TYR A 4 24.74 27.43 -54.39
N LEU A 5 25.94 27.84 -53.88
CA LEU A 5 26.92 26.90 -53.34
C LEU A 5 26.71 26.54 -51.88
N SER A 6 25.91 27.38 -51.13
CA SER A 6 25.66 27.12 -49.70
C SER A 6 24.49 26.17 -49.44
N ILE A 7 23.64 25.90 -50.43
CA ILE A 7 22.49 25.00 -50.27
C ILE A 7 22.86 23.52 -50.55
N ALA A 8 23.88 23.31 -51.40
CA ALA A 8 24.33 21.96 -51.71
C ALA A 8 25.14 21.32 -50.58
N LEU A 9 25.80 22.11 -49.70
CA LEU A 9 26.59 21.60 -48.58
C LEU A 9 25.74 21.22 -47.37
N ALA A 10 24.60 21.88 -47.23
CA ALA A 10 23.64 21.54 -46.14
C ALA A 10 22.85 20.26 -46.41
N ALA A 11 22.63 19.92 -47.68
CA ALA A 11 21.93 18.67 -48.05
C ALA A 11 22.81 17.42 -47.94
N LEU A 12 24.14 17.58 -48.03
CA LEU A 12 25.08 16.44 -47.90
C LEU A 12 25.35 16.08 -46.42
N VAL A 13 25.20 17.00 -45.49
CA VAL A 13 25.38 16.72 -44.04
C VAL A 13 24.15 16.04 -43.45
N LEU A 14 22.96 16.32 -44.02
CA LEU A 14 21.71 15.69 -43.58
C LEU A 14 21.55 14.24 -44.08
N THR A 15 22.22 13.85 -45.17
CA THR A 15 22.16 12.47 -45.68
C THR A 15 23.21 11.54 -45.06
N ALA A 16 24.25 12.06 -44.42
CA ALA A 16 25.23 11.27 -43.68
C ALA A 16 24.79 10.89 -42.28
N CYS A 17 23.87 11.65 -41.65
CA CYS A 17 23.29 11.33 -40.33
C CYS A 17 22.16 10.30 -40.39
N CYS A 18 21.65 9.93 -41.57
CA CYS A 18 20.52 9.01 -41.72
C CYS A 18 20.92 7.55 -42.00
N LYS A 19 22.21 7.18 -41.94
CA LYS A 19 22.65 5.81 -42.20
C LYS A 19 23.24 5.04 -41.04
N GLN A 20 23.14 5.55 -39.81
CA GLN A 20 23.22 4.69 -38.62
C GLN A 20 21.81 4.49 -38.07
N LYS A 21 20.96 3.71 -38.77
CA LYS A 21 19.90 2.97 -38.12
C LYS A 21 20.58 1.95 -37.20
N GLN A 22 20.91 2.37 -35.98
CA GLN A 22 20.89 1.45 -34.87
C GLN A 22 19.49 0.86 -34.88
N GLU A 23 19.36 -0.41 -35.20
CA GLU A 23 18.19 -1.19 -34.81
C GLU A 23 18.12 -1.09 -33.30
N ILE A 24 17.38 -0.11 -32.80
CA ILE A 24 16.78 -0.19 -31.49
C ILE A 24 15.84 -1.38 -31.62
N LYS A 25 16.31 -2.57 -31.22
CA LYS A 25 15.44 -3.67 -30.86
C LYS A 25 14.56 -3.11 -29.77
N THR A 26 13.43 -2.55 -30.13
CA THR A 26 12.27 -2.46 -29.26
C THR A 26 11.92 -3.91 -28.93
N GLN A 27 12.60 -4.47 -27.93
CA GLN A 27 12.06 -5.60 -27.23
C GLN A 27 10.73 -5.10 -26.66
N ASN A 28 9.66 -5.44 -27.38
CA ASN A 28 8.30 -5.41 -26.84
C ASN A 28 8.26 -6.42 -25.67
N ASN A 29 8.75 -6.01 -24.51
CA ASN A 29 8.55 -6.71 -23.25
C ASN A 29 7.09 -6.49 -22.76
N MET A 30 6.11 -6.63 -23.67
CA MET A 30 4.70 -6.47 -23.33
C MET A 30 4.05 -7.73 -22.73
N ASN A 31 4.81 -8.80 -22.52
CA ASN A 31 4.32 -10.00 -21.82
C ASN A 31 5.44 -10.55 -20.93
N GLN A 32 5.70 -9.87 -19.81
CA GLN A 32 6.46 -10.51 -18.73
C GLN A 32 5.50 -11.50 -18.06
N GLU A 33 5.62 -12.77 -18.40
CA GLU A 33 4.89 -13.85 -17.75
C GLU A 33 5.44 -13.99 -16.32
N LEU A 34 4.56 -13.82 -15.33
CA LEU A 34 4.95 -13.95 -13.92
C LEU A 34 5.01 -15.43 -13.54
N THR A 35 6.01 -15.80 -12.77
CA THR A 35 6.07 -17.12 -12.15
C THR A 35 5.36 -17.08 -10.79
N LEU A 36 4.17 -17.67 -10.71
CA LEU A 36 3.35 -17.67 -9.51
C LEU A 36 3.48 -18.98 -8.75
N THR A 37 3.69 -18.90 -7.43
CA THR A 37 3.71 -20.06 -6.53
C THR A 37 2.31 -20.65 -6.42
N GLN A 38 2.12 -21.91 -6.76
CA GLN A 38 0.81 -22.58 -6.70
C GLN A 38 0.49 -23.20 -5.35
N GLU A 39 1.50 -23.48 -4.53
CA GLU A 39 1.36 -24.03 -3.19
C GLU A 39 0.79 -22.96 -2.24
N TRP A 40 0.10 -23.42 -1.18
CA TRP A 40 -0.36 -22.55 -0.11
C TRP A 40 0.82 -22.17 0.79
N ASP A 41 1.50 -21.06 0.49
CA ASP A 41 2.66 -20.57 1.24
C ASP A 41 2.33 -19.35 2.10
N LYS A 42 1.06 -19.21 2.52
CA LYS A 42 0.58 -18.10 3.33
C LYS A 42 0.80 -18.33 4.82
N VAL A 43 0.94 -17.25 5.58
CA VAL A 43 1.16 -17.29 7.04
C VAL A 43 -0.14 -17.53 7.84
N PHE A 44 -1.24 -17.75 7.15
CA PHE A 44 -2.55 -18.07 7.75
C PHE A 44 -3.14 -19.33 7.11
N LEU A 45 -4.06 -19.96 7.83
CA LEU A 45 -4.69 -21.21 7.38
C LEU A 45 -5.63 -20.97 6.19
N GLN A 46 -5.62 -21.91 5.26
CA GLN A 46 -6.57 -21.93 4.16
C GLN A 46 -7.99 -22.24 4.67
N SER A 47 -8.97 -21.46 4.23
CA SER A 47 -10.37 -21.68 4.52
C SER A 47 -11.02 -22.57 3.48
N ASP A 48 -11.91 -23.45 3.93
CA ASP A 48 -12.77 -24.29 3.09
C ASP A 48 -14.07 -23.60 2.67
N LYS A 49 -14.31 -22.38 3.16
CA LYS A 49 -15.49 -21.56 2.83
C LYS A 49 -15.33 -20.72 1.58
N VAL A 50 -14.13 -20.68 1.02
CA VAL A 50 -13.80 -19.85 -0.14
C VAL A 50 -13.01 -20.63 -1.17
N ASP A 51 -13.32 -20.42 -2.44
CA ASP A 51 -12.48 -20.81 -3.56
C ASP A 51 -11.34 -19.80 -3.72
N HIS A 52 -10.12 -20.33 -3.85
CA HIS A 52 -8.91 -19.53 -4.04
C HIS A 52 -8.28 -19.79 -5.40
N LYS A 53 -7.87 -18.72 -6.09
CA LYS A 53 -7.05 -18.82 -7.31
C LYS A 53 -6.07 -17.64 -7.41
N LYS A 54 -4.94 -17.90 -8.03
CA LYS A 54 -4.00 -16.83 -8.42
C LYS A 54 -4.51 -16.16 -9.70
N VAL A 55 -4.41 -14.82 -9.72
CA VAL A 55 -4.78 -13.99 -10.87
C VAL A 55 -3.72 -12.94 -11.13
N THR A 56 -3.68 -12.43 -12.35
CA THR A 56 -2.79 -11.33 -12.73
C THR A 56 -3.57 -10.26 -13.47
N PHE A 57 -3.18 -9.02 -13.30
CA PHE A 57 -3.72 -7.89 -14.03
C PHE A 57 -2.64 -6.81 -14.23
N LYS A 58 -2.86 -5.90 -15.14
CA LYS A 58 -1.85 -4.91 -15.52
C LYS A 58 -2.32 -3.52 -15.09
N ASN A 59 -1.42 -2.74 -14.47
CA ASN A 59 -1.69 -1.33 -14.22
C ASN A 59 -1.44 -0.46 -15.47
N ARG A 60 -1.83 0.82 -15.45
CA ARG A 60 -1.67 1.73 -16.60
C ARG A 60 -0.20 2.00 -16.98
N PHE A 61 0.75 1.70 -16.11
CA PHE A 61 2.19 1.77 -16.39
C PHE A 61 2.72 0.50 -17.09
N GLY A 62 1.85 -0.48 -17.34
CA GLY A 62 2.21 -1.74 -18.00
C GLY A 62 2.84 -2.77 -17.08
N ILE A 63 2.86 -2.52 -15.76
CA ILE A 63 3.39 -3.46 -14.76
C ILE A 63 2.32 -4.54 -14.50
N MET A 64 2.73 -5.81 -14.60
CA MET A 64 1.88 -6.95 -14.29
C MET A 64 1.85 -7.18 -12.78
N LEU A 65 0.68 -7.13 -12.16
CA LEU A 65 0.45 -7.40 -10.75
C LEU A 65 -0.02 -8.83 -10.53
N ALA A 66 0.44 -9.45 -9.45
CA ALA A 66 0.02 -10.76 -8.99
C ALA A 66 -0.91 -10.62 -7.79
N ALA A 67 -2.00 -11.37 -7.80
CA ALA A 67 -2.96 -11.38 -6.71
C ALA A 67 -3.48 -12.78 -6.40
N ASP A 68 -3.96 -12.95 -5.18
CA ASP A 68 -4.79 -14.05 -4.74
C ASP A 68 -6.25 -13.61 -4.74
N MET A 69 -7.10 -14.27 -5.51
CA MET A 69 -8.54 -14.01 -5.55
C MET A 69 -9.27 -15.05 -4.71
N TYR A 70 -10.18 -14.59 -3.86
CA TYR A 70 -11.03 -15.41 -3.01
C TYR A 70 -12.49 -15.17 -3.35
N THR A 71 -13.25 -16.25 -3.58
CA THR A 71 -14.67 -16.21 -3.90
C THR A 71 -15.42 -17.11 -2.93
N PRO A 72 -16.52 -16.67 -2.29
CA PRO A 72 -17.32 -17.55 -1.46
C PRO A 72 -17.76 -18.81 -2.23
N VAL A 73 -17.68 -20.00 -1.62
CA VAL A 73 -18.07 -21.29 -2.29
C VAL A 73 -19.54 -21.26 -2.75
N ASN A 74 -20.39 -20.50 -2.03
CA ASN A 74 -21.81 -20.36 -2.34
C ASN A 74 -22.13 -19.02 -3.05
N ALA A 75 -21.18 -18.51 -3.85
CA ALA A 75 -21.37 -17.26 -4.60
C ALA A 75 -22.49 -17.39 -5.61
N GLU A 76 -23.48 -16.50 -5.57
CA GLU A 76 -24.59 -16.43 -6.51
C GLU A 76 -24.72 -15.04 -7.12
N GLY A 77 -24.90 -14.95 -8.42
CA GLY A 77 -25.10 -13.69 -9.12
C GLY A 77 -23.90 -12.75 -9.06
N LYS A 78 -24.16 -11.45 -9.17
CA LYS A 78 -23.14 -10.41 -9.05
C LYS A 78 -22.99 -9.95 -7.60
N MET A 79 -21.77 -9.94 -7.10
CA MET A 79 -21.43 -9.65 -5.72
C MET A 79 -20.61 -8.36 -5.60
N ALA A 80 -20.66 -7.74 -4.43
CA ALA A 80 -19.72 -6.68 -4.08
C ALA A 80 -18.30 -7.25 -3.97
N ALA A 81 -17.29 -6.43 -4.32
CA ALA A 81 -15.91 -6.86 -4.30
C ALA A 81 -14.99 -5.90 -3.54
N ILE A 82 -13.87 -6.44 -3.01
CA ILE A 82 -12.91 -5.67 -2.21
C ILE A 82 -11.48 -6.01 -2.66
N ALA A 83 -10.71 -4.98 -3.02
CA ALA A 83 -9.27 -5.11 -3.25
C ALA A 83 -8.49 -4.77 -1.97
N VAL A 84 -7.55 -5.64 -1.59
CA VAL A 84 -6.78 -5.53 -0.34
C VAL A 84 -5.28 -5.51 -0.63
N SER A 85 -4.53 -4.62 0.04
CA SER A 85 -3.07 -4.64 -0.02
C SER A 85 -2.42 -4.12 1.27
N GLY A 86 -1.14 -4.40 1.42
CA GLY A 86 -0.33 -4.02 2.59
C GLY A 86 -0.07 -5.16 3.56
N PRO A 87 0.69 -4.91 4.61
CA PRO A 87 1.42 -3.69 4.99
C PRO A 87 2.51 -3.26 3.99
N PHE A 88 3.04 -2.03 4.16
CA PHE A 88 4.13 -1.52 3.33
C PHE A 88 5.40 -2.36 3.52
N GLY A 89 5.87 -3.02 2.45
CA GLY A 89 6.97 -3.99 2.50
C GLY A 89 6.56 -5.42 2.85
N ALA A 90 5.27 -5.68 3.05
CA ALA A 90 4.72 -7.04 3.15
C ALA A 90 4.33 -7.59 1.76
N VAL A 91 3.83 -8.81 1.73
CA VAL A 91 3.30 -9.48 0.55
C VAL A 91 1.89 -10.02 0.83
N LYS A 92 1.16 -10.32 -0.25
CA LYS A 92 -0.22 -10.80 -0.18
C LYS A 92 -0.42 -12.11 0.61
N GLU A 93 0.64 -12.85 0.85
CA GLU A 93 0.66 -14.07 1.66
C GLU A 93 0.62 -13.80 3.17
N GLN A 94 0.67 -12.52 3.58
CA GLN A 94 0.64 -12.07 4.96
C GLN A 94 -0.72 -11.42 5.30
N SER A 95 -0.71 -10.31 6.03
CA SER A 95 -1.91 -9.61 6.54
C SER A 95 -2.99 -9.35 5.48
N SER A 96 -2.65 -8.81 4.31
CA SER A 96 -3.65 -8.50 3.28
C SER A 96 -4.40 -9.74 2.77
N GLY A 97 -3.72 -10.88 2.68
CA GLY A 97 -4.37 -12.15 2.32
C GLY A 97 -5.33 -12.65 3.39
N LEU A 98 -4.96 -12.52 4.67
CA LEU A 98 -5.86 -12.84 5.79
C LEU A 98 -7.13 -11.99 5.75
N TYR A 99 -7.00 -10.68 5.57
CA TYR A 99 -8.17 -9.80 5.43
C TYR A 99 -9.02 -10.19 4.23
N ALA A 100 -8.41 -10.44 3.08
CA ALA A 100 -9.12 -10.82 1.87
C ALA A 100 -9.89 -12.14 2.05
N GLN A 101 -9.23 -13.19 2.55
CA GLN A 101 -9.89 -14.47 2.81
C GLN A 101 -11.05 -14.30 3.80
N THR A 102 -10.82 -13.62 4.93
CA THR A 102 -11.84 -13.47 5.97
C THR A 102 -13.05 -12.65 5.51
N LEU A 103 -12.84 -11.62 4.67
CA LEU A 103 -13.95 -10.88 4.07
C LEU A 103 -14.67 -11.69 3.00
N ALA A 104 -13.96 -12.58 2.28
CA ALA A 104 -14.61 -13.49 1.34
C ALA A 104 -15.50 -14.52 2.06
N GLU A 105 -15.09 -15.06 3.22
CA GLU A 105 -15.93 -15.90 4.06
C GLU A 105 -17.24 -15.22 4.50
N ARG A 106 -17.26 -13.86 4.46
CA ARG A 106 -18.39 -13.02 4.86
C ARG A 106 -19.24 -12.54 3.67
N GLY A 107 -18.98 -13.07 2.48
CA GLY A 107 -19.84 -12.86 1.31
C GLY A 107 -19.39 -11.75 0.36
N PHE A 108 -18.09 -11.45 0.29
CA PHE A 108 -17.51 -10.56 -0.73
C PHE A 108 -16.62 -11.34 -1.68
N ILE A 109 -16.50 -10.90 -2.92
CA ILE A 109 -15.40 -11.34 -3.78
C ILE A 109 -14.20 -10.47 -3.43
N THR A 110 -13.05 -11.07 -3.13
CA THR A 110 -11.88 -10.30 -2.71
C THR A 110 -10.63 -10.65 -3.49
N ILE A 111 -9.72 -9.69 -3.61
CA ILE A 111 -8.35 -9.93 -4.04
C ILE A 111 -7.37 -9.36 -3.03
N ALA A 112 -6.30 -10.11 -2.73
CA ALA A 112 -5.11 -9.57 -2.09
C ALA A 112 -4.00 -9.52 -3.14
N PHE A 113 -3.40 -8.34 -3.38
CA PHE A 113 -2.39 -8.19 -4.43
C PHE A 113 -1.03 -7.74 -3.88
N ASP A 114 0.03 -8.22 -4.51
CA ASP A 114 1.37 -7.67 -4.32
C ASP A 114 1.48 -6.34 -5.09
N PRO A 115 2.05 -5.30 -4.48
CA PRO A 115 2.32 -4.05 -5.17
C PRO A 115 3.30 -4.19 -6.33
N SER A 116 3.26 -3.25 -7.27
CA SER A 116 4.32 -3.09 -8.27
C SER A 116 5.70 -3.18 -7.64
N TYR A 117 6.63 -3.87 -8.28
CA TYR A 117 8.04 -4.07 -7.90
C TYR A 117 8.28 -5.01 -6.72
N THR A 118 7.27 -5.60 -6.12
CA THR A 118 7.41 -6.44 -4.91
C THR A 118 6.70 -7.77 -5.04
N GLY A 119 7.00 -8.71 -4.14
CA GLY A 119 6.38 -10.02 -4.12
C GLY A 119 6.49 -10.76 -5.45
N GLU A 120 5.37 -11.32 -5.90
CA GLU A 120 5.23 -11.97 -7.21
C GLU A 120 4.86 -11.01 -8.34
N SER A 121 4.52 -9.73 -8.03
CA SER A 121 4.25 -8.70 -9.05
C SER A 121 5.51 -8.32 -9.80
N GLY A 122 5.34 -7.85 -11.03
CA GLY A 122 6.41 -7.41 -11.91
C GLY A 122 6.94 -6.01 -11.61
N GLY A 123 7.67 -5.48 -12.57
CA GLY A 123 8.29 -4.16 -12.53
C GLY A 123 9.77 -4.21 -12.21
N GLU A 124 10.53 -3.34 -12.92
CA GLU A 124 11.97 -3.18 -12.75
C GLU A 124 12.32 -1.69 -12.60
N PRO A 125 13.29 -1.34 -11.74
CA PRO A 125 14.02 -2.25 -10.85
C PRO A 125 13.13 -2.78 -9.73
N ARG A 126 13.45 -3.98 -9.23
CA ARG A 126 12.71 -4.57 -8.09
C ARG A 126 12.89 -3.73 -6.82
N TYR A 127 11.94 -3.88 -5.87
CA TYR A 127 12.01 -3.36 -4.51
C TYR A 127 11.98 -1.84 -4.43
N VAL A 128 11.25 -1.22 -5.34
CA VAL A 128 10.99 0.22 -5.40
C VAL A 128 9.60 0.52 -4.84
N SER A 129 9.44 1.64 -4.15
CA SER A 129 8.14 2.21 -3.82
C SER A 129 7.94 3.56 -4.51
N SER A 130 6.71 3.84 -4.89
CA SER A 130 6.35 5.10 -5.56
C SER A 130 4.95 5.54 -5.13
N PRO A 131 4.78 6.79 -4.66
CA PRO A 131 3.47 7.30 -4.27
C PRO A 131 2.45 7.25 -5.42
N ASP A 132 2.86 7.50 -6.65
CA ASP A 132 2.01 7.49 -7.83
C ASP A 132 1.68 6.07 -8.29
N ILE A 133 2.70 5.23 -8.53
CA ILE A 133 2.52 3.88 -9.07
C ILE A 133 1.78 2.97 -8.07
N ASN A 134 2.10 3.06 -6.77
CA ASN A 134 1.43 2.25 -5.78
C ASN A 134 -0.02 2.71 -5.52
N THR A 135 -0.33 3.99 -5.71
CA THR A 135 -1.73 4.46 -5.71
C THR A 135 -2.49 3.89 -6.92
N GLU A 136 -1.88 3.90 -8.09
CA GLU A 136 -2.44 3.32 -9.32
C GLU A 136 -2.69 1.82 -9.21
N ASP A 137 -1.90 1.08 -8.43
CA ASP A 137 -2.08 -0.37 -8.25
C ASP A 137 -3.49 -0.69 -7.68
N PHE A 138 -4.07 0.18 -6.82
CA PHE A 138 -5.46 0.04 -6.39
C PHE A 138 -6.46 0.30 -7.52
N SER A 139 -6.27 1.33 -8.34
CA SER A 139 -7.16 1.59 -9.48
C SER A 139 -7.12 0.44 -10.49
N ALA A 140 -5.94 -0.13 -10.73
CA ALA A 140 -5.79 -1.32 -11.57
C ALA A 140 -6.49 -2.55 -10.98
N ALA A 141 -6.49 -2.70 -9.66
CA ALA A 141 -7.26 -3.75 -8.98
C ALA A 141 -8.77 -3.55 -9.14
N VAL A 142 -9.24 -2.29 -9.09
CA VAL A 142 -10.64 -1.93 -9.38
C VAL A 142 -11.00 -2.23 -10.85
N ASP A 143 -10.11 -1.89 -11.80
CA ASP A 143 -10.30 -2.25 -13.22
C ASP A 143 -10.48 -3.75 -13.39
N PHE A 144 -9.58 -4.54 -12.77
CA PHE A 144 -9.63 -6.00 -12.83
C PHE A 144 -10.94 -6.55 -12.27
N LEU A 145 -11.34 -6.09 -11.07
CA LEU A 145 -12.58 -6.55 -10.42
C LEU A 145 -13.81 -6.15 -11.22
N SER A 146 -13.85 -4.94 -11.78
CA SER A 146 -14.97 -4.45 -12.59
C SER A 146 -15.23 -5.30 -13.84
N LEU A 147 -14.23 -6.03 -14.33
CA LEU A 147 -14.31 -6.88 -15.51
C LEU A 147 -14.66 -8.35 -15.20
N GLN A 148 -14.80 -8.72 -13.91
CA GLN A 148 -15.18 -10.08 -13.54
C GLN A 148 -16.71 -10.26 -13.70
N GLU A 149 -17.13 -11.37 -14.31
CA GLU A 149 -18.53 -11.65 -14.60
C GLU A 149 -19.43 -11.71 -13.35
N ASN A 150 -18.87 -12.18 -12.24
CA ASN A 150 -19.55 -12.33 -10.95
C ASN A 150 -19.37 -11.13 -10.01
N VAL A 151 -18.76 -10.04 -10.44
CA VAL A 151 -18.60 -8.80 -9.67
C VAL A 151 -19.60 -7.75 -10.15
N ASP A 152 -20.20 -7.05 -9.20
CA ASP A 152 -20.95 -5.83 -9.46
C ASP A 152 -19.99 -4.63 -9.46
N ALA A 153 -19.73 -4.08 -10.64
CA ALA A 153 -18.78 -3.00 -10.84
C ALA A 153 -19.15 -1.69 -10.10
N ASP A 154 -20.40 -1.52 -9.69
CA ASP A 154 -20.86 -0.38 -8.92
C ASP A 154 -20.71 -0.59 -7.40
N ARG A 155 -20.26 -1.78 -6.97
CA ARG A 155 -20.13 -2.18 -5.56
C ARG A 155 -18.70 -2.65 -5.24
N ILE A 156 -17.71 -1.80 -5.53
CA ILE A 156 -16.29 -2.11 -5.26
C ILE A 156 -15.75 -1.24 -4.13
N GLY A 157 -15.16 -1.90 -3.13
CA GLY A 157 -14.42 -1.29 -2.03
C GLY A 157 -12.94 -1.63 -2.08
N ILE A 158 -12.16 -0.94 -1.26
CA ILE A 158 -10.74 -1.23 -1.05
C ILE A 158 -10.40 -1.26 0.43
N LEU A 159 -9.35 -2.01 0.78
CA LEU A 159 -8.77 -2.06 2.13
C LEU A 159 -7.26 -1.94 2.06
N GLY A 160 -6.71 -0.98 2.77
CA GLY A 160 -5.27 -0.81 2.92
C GLY A 160 -4.82 -1.01 4.36
N VAL A 161 -3.75 -1.82 4.56
CA VAL A 161 -3.17 -2.09 5.88
C VAL A 161 -1.85 -1.32 6.02
N CYS A 162 -1.61 -0.67 7.15
CA CYS A 162 -0.38 0.07 7.46
C CYS A 162 -0.14 1.21 6.43
N GLY A 163 1.03 1.29 5.81
CA GLY A 163 1.31 2.28 4.75
C GLY A 163 0.34 2.22 3.57
N TRP A 164 -0.23 1.04 3.30
CA TRP A 164 -1.26 0.89 2.28
C TRP A 164 -2.61 1.48 2.69
N GLY A 165 -2.85 1.72 3.97
CA GLY A 165 -4.02 2.49 4.41
C GLY A 165 -3.99 3.93 3.89
N GLY A 166 -2.84 4.61 3.97
CA GLY A 166 -2.68 5.93 3.35
C GLY A 166 -2.76 5.89 1.82
N ILE A 167 -2.19 4.85 1.19
CA ILE A 167 -2.29 4.64 -0.26
C ILE A 167 -3.75 4.41 -0.67
N ALA A 168 -4.54 3.65 0.11
CA ALA A 168 -5.97 3.46 -0.14
C ALA A 168 -6.76 4.78 -0.05
N LEU A 169 -6.48 5.63 0.93
CA LEU A 169 -7.10 6.96 1.00
C LEU A 169 -6.74 7.83 -0.20
N ASN A 170 -5.48 7.80 -0.65
CA ASN A 170 -5.06 8.55 -1.83
C ASN A 170 -5.73 8.00 -3.11
N ALA A 171 -5.88 6.68 -3.23
CA ALA A 171 -6.59 6.05 -4.34
C ALA A 171 -8.09 6.43 -4.34
N ALA A 172 -8.74 6.43 -3.16
CA ALA A 172 -10.15 6.83 -3.03
C ALA A 172 -10.39 8.30 -3.40
N ALA A 173 -9.39 9.19 -3.18
CA ALA A 173 -9.46 10.58 -3.60
C ALA A 173 -9.29 10.77 -5.12
N LEU A 174 -8.76 9.77 -5.84
CA LEU A 174 -8.50 9.81 -7.27
C LEU A 174 -9.51 9.01 -8.10
N ASP A 175 -10.06 7.93 -7.55
CA ASP A 175 -10.92 7.00 -8.28
C ASP A 175 -12.33 6.92 -7.67
N PRO A 176 -13.32 7.61 -8.26
CA PRO A 176 -14.70 7.65 -7.74
C PRO A 176 -15.45 6.31 -7.85
N ARG A 177 -14.90 5.31 -8.53
CA ARG A 177 -15.45 3.95 -8.57
C ARG A 177 -15.27 3.20 -7.25
N ILE A 178 -14.34 3.64 -6.41
CA ILE A 178 -14.12 3.11 -5.06
C ILE A 178 -15.24 3.63 -4.16
N LYS A 179 -16.21 2.77 -3.82
CA LYS A 179 -17.41 3.16 -3.06
C LYS A 179 -17.24 3.12 -1.55
N ALA A 180 -16.33 2.27 -1.06
CA ALA A 180 -16.02 2.15 0.36
C ALA A 180 -14.52 1.89 0.56
N THR A 181 -13.90 2.63 1.48
CA THR A 181 -12.47 2.50 1.77
C THR A 181 -12.25 2.23 3.25
N VAL A 182 -11.48 1.20 3.54
CA VAL A 182 -11.00 0.93 4.90
C VAL A 182 -9.48 1.14 4.95
N ALA A 183 -9.03 1.95 5.90
CA ALA A 183 -7.61 2.18 6.18
C ALA A 183 -7.29 1.68 7.61
N THR A 184 -6.67 0.51 7.72
CA THR A 184 -6.36 -0.09 9.02
C THR A 184 -4.94 0.21 9.44
N THR A 185 -4.76 0.61 10.71
CA THR A 185 -3.45 0.92 11.32
C THR A 185 -2.54 1.74 10.39
N MET A 186 -3.14 2.71 9.71
CA MET A 186 -2.57 3.42 8.56
C MET A 186 -1.35 4.28 8.89
N TYR A 187 -0.55 4.54 7.84
CA TYR A 187 0.47 5.58 7.81
C TYR A 187 0.18 6.59 6.69
N ASP A 188 0.53 7.83 6.92
CA ASP A 188 0.91 8.75 5.85
C ASP A 188 2.39 8.53 5.54
N MET A 189 2.67 7.78 4.46
CA MET A 189 4.03 7.43 4.06
C MET A 189 4.85 8.66 3.68
N SER A 190 4.24 9.71 3.14
CA SER A 190 4.96 10.96 2.86
C SER A 190 5.37 11.67 4.14
N ARG A 191 4.45 11.78 5.12
CA ARG A 191 4.73 12.44 6.40
C ARG A 191 5.83 11.74 7.18
N VAL A 192 5.78 10.40 7.28
CA VAL A 192 6.83 9.68 8.01
C VAL A 192 8.19 9.79 7.34
N MET A 193 8.25 9.77 6.00
CA MET A 193 9.50 9.94 5.26
C MET A 193 10.04 11.38 5.31
N GLN A 194 9.14 12.37 5.37
CA GLN A 194 9.52 13.79 5.44
C GLN A 194 9.91 14.24 6.84
N ASN A 195 9.26 13.72 7.87
CA ASN A 195 9.29 14.27 9.22
C ASN A 195 9.74 13.27 10.28
N GLY A 196 9.92 11.99 9.95
CA GLY A 196 10.15 10.94 10.93
C GLY A 196 8.90 10.57 11.73
N TYR A 197 9.07 9.67 12.70
CA TYR A 197 8.00 9.31 13.63
C TYR A 197 7.66 10.50 14.54
N HIS A 198 6.38 10.69 14.81
CA HIS A 198 5.84 11.77 15.65
C HIS A 198 6.25 13.18 15.20
N ASP A 199 6.71 13.33 13.95
CA ASP A 199 7.26 14.55 13.38
C ASP A 199 8.54 15.05 14.06
N ASP A 200 9.24 14.20 14.81
CA ASP A 200 10.46 14.56 15.57
C ASP A 200 11.62 15.01 14.65
N GLY A 201 11.64 14.56 13.41
CA GLY A 201 12.59 14.96 12.37
C GLY A 201 12.11 16.09 11.45
N ASN A 202 11.02 16.80 11.80
CA ASN A 202 10.45 17.85 10.95
C ASN A 202 11.29 19.12 10.93
N SER A 203 12.44 19.05 10.30
CA SER A 203 13.32 20.21 10.07
C SER A 203 13.87 20.23 8.65
N LYS A 204 14.26 21.41 8.17
CA LYS A 204 14.94 21.55 6.88
C LYS A 204 16.27 20.77 6.88
N GLU A 205 17.00 20.85 7.98
CA GLU A 205 18.31 20.22 8.18
C GLU A 205 18.22 18.70 8.07
N ALA A 206 17.25 18.08 8.73
CA ALA A 206 17.00 16.63 8.65
C ALA A 206 16.65 16.20 7.22
N ARG A 207 15.76 16.93 6.54
CA ARG A 207 15.41 16.62 5.15
C ARG A 207 16.57 16.85 4.17
N ASP A 208 17.40 17.88 4.40
CA ASP A 208 18.59 18.14 3.56
C ASP A 208 19.63 17.01 3.74
N ALA A 209 19.85 16.54 4.97
CA ALA A 209 20.72 15.40 5.23
C ALA A 209 20.25 14.14 4.50
N MET A 210 18.93 13.85 4.55
CA MET A 210 18.35 12.70 3.84
C MET A 210 18.48 12.84 2.33
N ARG A 211 18.17 14.01 1.74
CA ARG A 211 18.33 14.27 0.30
C ARG A 211 19.78 14.08 -0.16
N LYS A 212 20.74 14.55 0.64
CA LYS A 212 22.18 14.38 0.36
C LYS A 212 22.57 12.89 0.37
N ALA A 213 22.18 12.14 1.41
CA ALA A 213 22.43 10.71 1.49
C ALA A 213 21.81 9.94 0.30
N MET A 214 20.58 10.28 -0.08
CA MET A 214 19.92 9.67 -1.26
C MET A 214 20.62 10.02 -2.57
N ALA A 215 21.12 11.25 -2.74
CA ALA A 215 21.87 11.65 -3.92
C ALA A 215 23.21 10.91 -4.03
N GLU A 216 23.92 10.74 -2.92
CA GLU A 216 25.15 9.94 -2.84
C GLU A 216 24.88 8.46 -3.18
N GLN A 217 23.83 7.88 -2.59
CA GLN A 217 23.44 6.49 -2.89
C GLN A 217 23.09 6.29 -4.37
N ARG A 218 22.38 7.23 -4.99
CA ARG A 218 22.07 7.15 -6.44
C ARG A 218 23.34 7.06 -7.30
N LEU A 219 24.41 7.78 -6.94
CA LEU A 219 25.69 7.69 -7.65
C LEU A 219 26.37 6.34 -7.44
N ILE A 220 26.27 5.77 -6.23
CA ILE A 220 26.79 4.43 -5.92
C ILE A 220 26.04 3.39 -6.77
N ASP A 221 24.71 3.39 -6.73
CA ASP A 221 23.87 2.48 -7.49
C ASP A 221 24.14 2.56 -9.00
N CYS A 222 24.28 3.78 -9.53
CA CYS A 222 24.58 4.01 -10.94
C CYS A 222 25.96 3.46 -11.34
N ARG A 223 26.99 3.63 -10.50
CA ARG A 223 28.34 3.10 -10.77
C ARG A 223 28.39 1.58 -10.71
N ASN A 224 27.64 0.99 -9.79
CA ASN A 224 27.64 -0.45 -9.58
C ASN A 224 26.69 -1.18 -10.55
N GLY A 225 25.75 -0.48 -11.20
CA GLY A 225 24.71 -1.09 -12.01
C GLY A 225 23.74 -1.95 -11.18
N SER A 226 23.62 -1.67 -9.88
CA SER A 226 22.80 -2.41 -8.92
C SER A 226 22.26 -1.47 -7.85
N TYR A 227 21.20 -1.89 -7.15
CA TYR A 227 20.54 -1.10 -6.14
C TYR A 227 20.81 -1.67 -4.74
N GLU A 228 21.38 -0.85 -3.85
CA GLU A 228 21.65 -1.25 -2.49
C GLU A 228 20.35 -1.27 -1.68
N ARG A 229 20.17 -2.30 -0.85
CA ARG A 229 18.99 -2.52 -0.02
C ARG A 229 19.12 -1.80 1.32
N ALA A 230 17.99 -1.28 1.82
CA ALA A 230 17.94 -0.52 3.08
C ALA A 230 17.98 -1.39 4.34
N GLY A 231 17.80 -2.70 4.19
CA GLY A 231 17.51 -3.61 5.29
C GLY A 231 16.01 -3.70 5.58
N GLY A 232 15.58 -4.87 6.06
CA GLY A 232 14.23 -5.09 6.57
C GLY A 232 14.08 -4.68 8.03
N VAL A 233 13.18 -5.36 8.74
CA VAL A 233 13.10 -5.24 10.19
C VAL A 233 14.39 -5.79 10.81
N VAL A 234 14.85 -5.17 11.89
CA VAL A 234 16.10 -5.53 12.58
C VAL A 234 16.15 -7.01 12.96
N GLU A 235 17.33 -7.62 12.90
CA GLU A 235 17.53 -9.02 13.31
C GLU A 235 17.58 -9.17 14.84
N ASP A 236 18.19 -8.21 15.55
CA ASP A 236 18.21 -8.14 17.00
C ASP A 236 17.37 -6.96 17.49
N PRO A 237 16.23 -7.18 18.14
CA PRO A 237 15.35 -6.13 18.62
C PRO A 237 15.68 -5.65 20.04
N THR A 238 16.73 -6.17 20.71
CA THR A 238 16.98 -5.98 22.15
C THR A 238 16.99 -4.52 22.57
N ASP A 239 17.70 -3.66 21.83
CA ASP A 239 17.79 -2.22 22.10
C ASP A 239 16.90 -1.36 21.21
N ALA A 240 16.03 -1.99 20.42
CA ALA A 240 15.14 -1.29 19.49
C ALA A 240 13.96 -0.64 20.24
N PRO A 241 13.39 0.47 19.73
CA PRO A 241 12.14 0.99 20.24
C PRO A 241 11.03 -0.08 20.29
N TRP A 242 10.14 0.00 21.29
CA TRP A 242 9.12 -1.01 21.54
C TRP A 242 8.27 -1.39 20.32
N PHE A 243 7.95 -0.43 19.47
CA PHE A 243 7.18 -0.69 18.25
C PHE A 243 7.99 -1.44 17.18
N VAL A 244 9.32 -1.26 17.15
CA VAL A 244 10.22 -2.04 16.29
C VAL A 244 10.34 -3.47 16.80
N GLN A 245 10.32 -3.68 18.13
CA GLN A 245 10.25 -5.02 18.72
C GLN A 245 8.97 -5.75 18.30
N GLN A 246 7.83 -5.05 18.19
CA GLN A 246 6.58 -5.62 17.66
C GLN A 246 6.67 -5.99 16.19
N TYR A 247 7.32 -5.15 15.36
CA TYR A 247 7.60 -5.52 13.97
C TYR A 247 8.48 -6.75 13.87
N HIS A 248 9.52 -6.85 14.72
CA HIS A 248 10.36 -8.04 14.78
C HIS A 248 9.53 -9.28 15.14
N ALA A 249 8.70 -9.18 16.17
CA ALA A 249 7.84 -10.28 16.62
C ALA A 249 6.86 -10.75 15.53
N TYR A 250 6.48 -9.89 14.59
CA TYR A 250 5.67 -10.28 13.44
C TYR A 250 6.55 -10.77 12.27
N TYR A 251 7.45 -9.95 11.75
CA TYR A 251 8.13 -10.21 10.47
C TYR A 251 9.31 -11.20 10.56
N LYS A 252 9.92 -11.38 11.75
CA LYS A 252 11.11 -12.23 11.95
C LYS A 252 10.80 -13.56 12.65
N THR A 253 9.53 -13.84 12.92
CA THR A 253 9.07 -15.08 13.57
C THR A 253 8.03 -15.80 12.70
N PRO A 254 7.70 -17.07 12.98
CA PRO A 254 6.65 -17.79 12.24
C PRO A 254 5.27 -17.13 12.24
N ARG A 255 5.03 -16.14 13.10
CA ARG A 255 3.78 -15.37 13.13
C ARG A 255 3.47 -14.69 11.79
N GLY A 256 4.48 -14.11 11.13
CA GLY A 256 4.27 -13.36 9.91
C GLY A 256 5.48 -13.34 8.97
N TYR A 257 6.54 -14.13 9.23
CA TYR A 257 7.68 -14.20 8.32
C TYR A 257 7.25 -14.76 6.96
N HIS A 258 7.68 -14.11 5.90
CA HIS A 258 7.55 -14.63 4.55
C HIS A 258 8.79 -14.36 3.70
N LYS A 259 9.21 -15.36 2.91
CA LYS A 259 10.45 -15.31 2.12
C LYS A 259 10.47 -14.20 1.05
N ARG A 260 9.31 -13.74 0.58
CA ARG A 260 9.19 -12.65 -0.41
C ARG A 260 8.95 -11.27 0.21
N SER A 261 8.64 -11.20 1.52
CA SER A 261 8.40 -9.95 2.22
C SER A 261 9.68 -9.15 2.39
N LEU A 262 9.65 -7.89 2.03
CA LEU A 262 10.77 -6.96 2.21
C LEU A 262 11.08 -6.74 3.69
N ASN A 263 10.05 -6.61 4.52
CA ASN A 263 10.21 -6.42 5.96
C ASN A 263 10.84 -7.63 6.65
N SER A 264 10.54 -8.83 6.15
CA SER A 264 11.13 -10.07 6.68
C SER A 264 12.58 -10.28 6.23
N ASN A 265 13.03 -9.61 5.19
CA ASN A 265 14.33 -9.83 4.55
C ASN A 265 15.13 -8.53 4.39
N GLU A 266 15.54 -8.16 3.18
CA GLU A 266 16.51 -7.10 2.93
C GLU A 266 15.92 -5.68 2.80
N GLY A 267 14.60 -5.54 2.91
CA GLY A 267 13.93 -4.23 2.82
C GLY A 267 13.80 -3.68 1.40
N TRP A 268 13.54 -2.40 1.29
CA TRP A 268 13.45 -1.64 0.04
C TRP A 268 14.83 -1.27 -0.50
N ASN A 269 14.92 -0.88 -1.77
CA ASN A 269 16.09 -0.15 -2.25
C ASN A 269 16.24 1.14 -1.44
N LYS A 270 17.46 1.50 -1.03
CA LYS A 270 17.73 2.68 -0.19
C LYS A 270 17.13 3.97 -0.75
N THR A 271 17.14 4.11 -2.07
CA THR A 271 16.62 5.31 -2.76
C THR A 271 15.10 5.35 -2.88
N SER A 272 14.37 4.33 -2.43
CA SER A 272 12.89 4.26 -2.50
C SER A 272 12.19 5.34 -1.65
N ALA A 273 12.84 5.90 -0.65
CA ALA A 273 12.30 7.01 0.14
C ALA A 273 12.22 8.34 -0.65
N LEU A 274 13.03 8.50 -1.70
CA LEU A 274 13.23 9.78 -2.40
C LEU A 274 11.94 10.42 -2.94
N PRO A 275 11.04 9.72 -3.66
CA PRO A 275 9.82 10.34 -4.17
C PRO A 275 8.86 10.77 -3.05
N TRP A 276 8.86 10.09 -1.92
CA TRP A 276 8.03 10.40 -0.76
C TRP A 276 8.43 11.71 -0.06
N LEU A 277 9.72 12.10 -0.13
CA LEU A 277 10.24 13.32 0.51
C LEU A 277 9.62 14.62 -0.03
N ASN A 278 8.99 14.58 -1.19
CA ASN A 278 8.35 15.74 -1.78
C ASN A 278 6.94 15.43 -2.34
N ALA A 279 6.36 14.31 -1.95
CA ALA A 279 5.00 13.97 -2.34
C ALA A 279 3.99 14.83 -1.56
N GLY A 280 3.03 15.41 -2.26
CA GLY A 280 1.84 16.03 -1.67
C GLY A 280 0.75 14.97 -1.42
N PHE A 281 1.09 13.93 -0.67
CA PHE A 281 0.24 12.79 -0.43
C PHE A 281 -0.94 13.16 0.49
N LEU A 282 -2.08 12.52 0.33
CA LEU A 282 -3.32 12.76 1.10
C LEU A 282 -3.87 14.21 1.02
N LYS A 283 -3.40 15.01 0.09
CA LYS A 283 -3.71 16.45 0.01
C LYS A 283 -5.21 16.73 -0.16
N PHE A 284 -5.93 15.90 -0.91
CA PHE A 284 -7.33 16.09 -1.25
C PHE A 284 -8.25 14.99 -0.69
N THR A 285 -7.85 14.35 0.41
CA THR A 285 -8.69 13.33 1.07
C THR A 285 -10.00 13.90 1.63
N ASN A 286 -10.06 15.20 1.88
CA ASN A 286 -11.29 15.92 2.24
C ASN A 286 -12.31 16.01 1.10
N GLU A 287 -11.93 15.68 -0.13
CA GLU A 287 -12.81 15.63 -1.31
C GLU A 287 -13.34 14.21 -1.59
N ILE A 288 -13.02 13.22 -0.76
CA ILE A 288 -13.56 11.87 -0.91
C ILE A 288 -15.05 11.88 -0.57
N ASP A 289 -15.92 11.72 -1.56
CA ASP A 289 -17.38 11.66 -1.36
C ASP A 289 -17.84 10.32 -0.79
N ASN A 290 -17.15 9.21 -1.13
CA ASN A 290 -17.51 7.86 -0.75
C ASN A 290 -17.17 7.55 0.72
N ALA A 291 -17.69 6.41 1.23
CA ALA A 291 -17.52 6.03 2.63
C ALA A 291 -16.07 5.69 2.98
N VAL A 292 -15.61 6.14 4.14
CA VAL A 292 -14.29 5.83 4.67
C VAL A 292 -14.37 5.40 6.13
N LEU A 293 -13.71 4.29 6.46
CA LEU A 293 -13.44 3.85 7.82
C LEU A 293 -11.93 3.84 8.07
N ILE A 294 -11.49 4.60 9.07
CA ILE A 294 -10.13 4.51 9.61
C ILE A 294 -10.18 3.70 10.89
N LEU A 295 -9.36 2.66 10.99
CA LEU A 295 -9.31 1.74 12.11
C LEU A 295 -7.88 1.66 12.68
N HIS A 296 -7.73 1.93 13.98
CA HIS A 296 -6.45 1.87 14.67
C HIS A 296 -6.55 1.16 16.01
N GLY A 297 -5.45 0.58 16.44
CA GLY A 297 -5.28 0.17 17.82
C GLY A 297 -5.01 1.37 18.73
N GLU A 298 -5.52 1.33 19.95
CA GLU A 298 -5.24 2.34 20.99
C GLU A 298 -3.74 2.51 21.23
N LYS A 299 -3.01 1.39 21.29
CA LYS A 299 -1.55 1.35 21.54
C LYS A 299 -0.71 1.41 20.26
N ALA A 300 -1.34 1.60 19.09
CA ALA A 300 -0.60 1.71 17.85
C ALA A 300 0.21 3.03 17.80
N HIS A 301 1.53 2.93 17.68
CA HIS A 301 2.41 4.10 17.55
C HIS A 301 2.09 4.96 16.32
N SER A 302 1.39 4.40 15.33
CA SER A 302 0.94 5.08 14.11
C SER A 302 -0.44 5.72 14.23
N ARG A 303 -1.12 5.66 15.40
CA ARG A 303 -2.48 6.13 15.57
C ARG A 303 -2.68 7.59 15.13
N TYR A 304 -1.69 8.44 15.38
CA TYR A 304 -1.75 9.86 15.02
C TYR A 304 -1.89 10.12 13.51
N PHE A 305 -1.40 9.24 12.63
CA PHE A 305 -1.64 9.38 11.20
C PHE A 305 -3.12 9.23 10.84
N GLY A 306 -3.77 8.20 11.40
CA GLY A 306 -5.18 7.94 11.15
C GLY A 306 -6.08 9.03 11.74
N ILE A 307 -5.78 9.50 12.94
CA ILE A 307 -6.51 10.61 13.57
C ILE A 307 -6.37 11.87 12.72
N THR A 308 -5.15 12.25 12.32
CA THR A 308 -4.93 13.41 11.45
C THR A 308 -5.66 13.27 10.11
N ALA A 309 -5.63 12.07 9.49
CA ALA A 309 -6.36 11.84 8.24
C ALA A 309 -7.88 12.00 8.42
N TYR A 310 -8.45 11.47 9.50
CA TYR A 310 -9.87 11.65 9.83
C TYR A 310 -10.24 13.12 10.05
N GLU A 311 -9.43 13.84 10.83
CA GLU A 311 -9.61 15.27 11.09
C GLU A 311 -9.55 16.10 9.80
N ASN A 312 -8.62 15.78 8.90
CA ASN A 312 -8.50 16.45 7.60
C ASN A 312 -9.73 16.20 6.70
N MET A 313 -10.26 14.98 6.71
CA MET A 313 -11.45 14.63 5.93
C MET A 313 -12.72 15.28 6.45
N THR A 314 -12.84 15.45 7.76
CA THR A 314 -14.09 15.92 8.40
C THR A 314 -14.07 17.40 8.78
N GLY A 315 -12.89 18.00 8.88
CA GLY A 315 -12.70 19.35 9.41
C GLY A 315 -12.89 19.46 10.93
N GLU A 316 -13.09 18.34 11.63
CA GLU A 316 -13.37 18.32 13.08
C GLU A 316 -12.24 17.65 13.85
N LYS A 317 -11.89 18.22 15.02
CA LYS A 317 -10.90 17.65 15.91
C LYS A 317 -11.47 16.44 16.67
N VAL A 318 -10.64 15.42 16.83
CA VAL A 318 -10.94 14.25 17.63
C VAL A 318 -10.50 14.50 19.08
N ASN A 319 -11.44 14.41 19.99
CA ASN A 319 -11.18 14.52 21.41
C ASN A 319 -11.41 13.17 22.08
N LEU A 320 -10.32 12.49 22.44
CA LEU A 320 -10.36 11.18 23.06
C LEU A 320 -10.20 11.34 24.58
N GLN A 321 -11.28 11.10 25.34
CA GLN A 321 -11.32 11.22 26.80
C GLN A 321 -10.87 12.59 27.34
N GLY A 322 -11.16 13.68 26.63
CA GLY A 322 -10.79 15.03 27.08
C GLY A 322 -9.34 15.43 26.84
N GLN A 323 -8.56 14.60 26.17
CA GLN A 323 -7.17 14.89 25.77
C GLN A 323 -7.00 14.89 24.25
N ASP A 324 -5.90 15.46 23.78
CA ASP A 324 -5.54 15.37 22.35
C ASP A 324 -5.38 13.89 21.96
N ALA A 325 -6.21 13.45 21.03
CA ALA A 325 -6.22 12.08 20.56
C ALA A 325 -4.92 11.65 19.85
N ASN A 326 -4.08 12.60 19.45
CA ASN A 326 -2.75 12.35 18.88
C ASN A 326 -1.69 12.02 19.96
N LEU A 327 -1.92 12.33 21.23
CA LEU A 327 -0.98 12.02 22.31
C LEU A 327 -0.87 10.51 22.51
N GLN A 328 0.34 10.09 22.81
CA GLN A 328 0.67 8.70 23.10
C GLN A 328 1.61 8.60 24.30
N PRO A 329 1.36 7.67 25.23
CA PRO A 329 0.12 6.89 25.40
C PRO A 329 -1.08 7.75 25.83
N LEU A 330 -2.29 7.19 25.83
CA LEU A 330 -3.44 7.81 26.49
C LEU A 330 -3.22 7.84 28.01
N ASN A 331 -3.80 8.85 28.68
CA ASN A 331 -3.71 8.94 30.16
C ASN A 331 -4.37 7.73 30.83
N GLU A 332 -5.50 7.28 30.26
CA GLU A 332 -6.22 6.10 30.71
C GLU A 332 -6.52 5.18 29.54
N PRO A 333 -6.36 3.84 29.70
CA PRO A 333 -6.74 2.89 28.67
C PRO A 333 -8.22 2.97 28.34
N LEU A 334 -8.57 2.74 27.07
CA LEU A 334 -9.96 2.64 26.65
C LEU A 334 -10.59 1.37 27.23
N ALA A 335 -11.74 1.53 27.91
CA ALA A 335 -12.53 0.39 28.38
C ALA A 335 -13.35 -0.25 27.24
N GLU A 336 -13.78 0.56 26.28
CA GLU A 336 -14.61 0.18 25.13
C GLU A 336 -14.05 0.80 23.85
N PRO A 337 -14.39 0.28 22.65
CA PRO A 337 -14.02 0.91 21.40
C PRO A 337 -14.46 2.37 21.32
N PHE A 338 -13.54 3.25 20.94
CA PHE A 338 -13.90 4.63 20.65
C PHE A 338 -14.27 4.75 19.18
N ILE A 339 -15.52 5.13 18.91
CA ILE A 339 -16.04 5.27 17.56
C ILE A 339 -16.59 6.69 17.39
N VAL A 340 -16.14 7.38 16.35
CA VAL A 340 -16.71 8.67 15.95
C VAL A 340 -17.05 8.65 14.46
N THR A 341 -18.24 9.17 14.14
CA THR A 341 -18.77 9.21 12.77
C THR A 341 -19.19 10.62 12.39
N ARG A 342 -18.79 11.06 11.21
CA ARG A 342 -19.22 12.32 10.59
C ARG A 342 -19.62 12.05 9.13
N GLY A 343 -20.91 12.17 8.85
CA GLY A 343 -21.45 11.74 7.56
C GLY A 343 -21.13 10.26 7.30
N ASN A 344 -20.41 9.99 6.25
CA ASN A 344 -19.95 8.65 5.89
C ASN A 344 -18.46 8.39 6.22
N LYS A 345 -17.85 9.22 7.08
CA LYS A 345 -16.48 9.06 7.56
C LYS A 345 -16.50 8.54 8.99
N GLN A 346 -15.75 7.47 9.26
CA GLN A 346 -15.70 6.82 10.56
C GLN A 346 -14.26 6.68 11.02
N LEU A 347 -14.05 6.89 12.32
CA LEU A 347 -12.81 6.54 13.02
C LEU A 347 -13.15 5.55 14.12
N TYR A 348 -12.44 4.43 14.15
CA TYR A 348 -12.60 3.35 15.12
C TYR A 348 -11.27 3.08 15.82
N ILE A 349 -11.19 3.28 17.13
CA ILE A 349 -10.01 2.97 17.95
C ILE A 349 -10.30 1.75 18.80
N ILE A 350 -9.49 0.70 18.64
CA ILE A 350 -9.65 -0.59 19.32
C ILE A 350 -8.88 -0.55 20.65
N PRO A 351 -9.55 -0.81 21.80
CA PRO A 351 -8.88 -0.86 23.09
C PRO A 351 -7.72 -1.85 23.11
N ASN A 352 -6.64 -1.49 23.77
CA ASN A 352 -5.46 -2.31 24.02
C ASN A 352 -4.68 -2.81 22.79
N ALA A 353 -5.21 -2.75 21.59
CA ALA A 353 -4.55 -3.23 20.38
C ALA A 353 -3.33 -2.39 20.01
N THR A 354 -2.26 -3.06 19.61
CA THR A 354 -1.07 -2.45 19.04
C THR A 354 -1.17 -2.33 17.52
N HIS A 355 -0.14 -1.78 16.88
CA HIS A 355 -0.09 -1.71 15.43
C HIS A 355 -0.11 -3.09 14.76
N CYS A 356 0.73 -4.01 15.22
CA CYS A 356 0.86 -5.35 14.64
C CYS A 356 -0.28 -6.31 15.02
N ASP A 357 -1.03 -6.04 16.08
CA ASP A 357 -2.23 -6.81 16.40
C ASP A 357 -3.33 -6.62 15.34
N ILE A 358 -3.28 -5.52 14.61
CA ILE A 358 -4.20 -5.26 13.49
C ILE A 358 -3.72 -5.92 12.19
N TYR A 359 -2.61 -6.63 12.18
CA TYR A 359 -2.13 -7.40 11.02
C TYR A 359 -2.78 -8.79 10.94
N ASP A 360 -2.94 -9.45 12.08
CA ASP A 360 -3.38 -10.85 12.18
C ASP A 360 -4.37 -11.12 13.32
N GLY A 361 -4.75 -10.08 14.06
CA GLY A 361 -5.62 -10.16 15.23
C GLY A 361 -4.86 -10.27 16.55
N GLY A 362 -3.58 -10.64 16.54
CA GLY A 362 -2.82 -10.85 17.75
C GLY A 362 -3.45 -11.91 18.67
N GLU A 363 -2.98 -11.99 19.92
CA GLU A 363 -3.54 -12.93 20.91
C GLU A 363 -4.97 -12.57 21.34
N GLY A 364 -5.34 -11.28 21.23
CA GLY A 364 -6.66 -10.76 21.63
C GLY A 364 -7.71 -10.80 20.54
N ASN A 365 -7.42 -11.34 19.35
CA ASN A 365 -8.32 -11.31 18.19
C ASN A 365 -8.89 -9.90 17.93
N TYR A 366 -8.00 -8.91 17.88
CA TYR A 366 -8.36 -7.49 17.88
C TYR A 366 -9.01 -6.98 16.59
N ILE A 367 -8.93 -7.71 15.46
CA ILE A 367 -9.51 -7.23 14.21
C ILE A 367 -11.04 -7.37 14.26
N PRO A 368 -11.82 -6.27 14.22
CA PRO A 368 -13.27 -6.33 14.34
C PRO A 368 -13.90 -6.68 12.98
N PHE A 369 -13.72 -7.91 12.51
CA PHE A 369 -14.21 -8.34 11.19
C PHE A 369 -15.73 -8.17 11.02
N ASP A 370 -16.52 -8.33 12.08
CA ASP A 370 -17.98 -8.13 12.02
C ASP A 370 -18.32 -6.65 11.75
N TYR A 371 -17.53 -5.73 12.32
CA TYR A 371 -17.69 -4.30 12.04
C TYR A 371 -17.28 -3.95 10.61
N LEU A 372 -16.17 -4.53 10.12
CA LEU A 372 -15.71 -4.36 8.74
C LEU A 372 -16.75 -4.89 7.74
N GLU A 373 -17.31 -6.08 8.00
CA GLU A 373 -18.38 -6.66 7.20
C GLU A 373 -19.59 -5.73 7.11
N ASN A 374 -20.07 -5.24 8.26
CA ASN A 374 -21.21 -4.33 8.31
C ASN A 374 -20.92 -3.01 7.59
N PHE A 375 -19.72 -2.43 7.79
CA PHE A 375 -19.31 -1.23 7.08
C PHE A 375 -19.39 -1.41 5.55
N TYR A 376 -18.85 -2.51 5.02
CA TYR A 376 -18.91 -2.77 3.58
C TYR A 376 -20.33 -3.08 3.10
N LYS A 377 -21.11 -3.88 3.83
CA LYS A 377 -22.52 -4.17 3.49
C LYS A 377 -23.39 -2.91 3.44
N ASP A 378 -23.12 -1.96 4.32
CA ASP A 378 -23.86 -0.70 4.37
C ASP A 378 -23.51 0.26 3.22
N ASN A 379 -22.28 0.20 2.73
CA ASN A 379 -21.76 1.16 1.76
C ASN A 379 -21.54 0.59 0.34
N LEU A 380 -21.69 -0.72 0.15
CA LEU A 380 -21.63 -1.41 -1.14
C LEU A 380 -23.01 -2.00 -1.51
N LYS A 381 -24.06 -1.16 -1.49
CA LYS A 381 -25.44 -1.53 -1.80
C LYS A 381 -25.75 -1.39 -3.27
#